data_7f2f09d2fcff4268e5b0747e394d5aec
#
_entry.id   7f2f09d2fcff4268e5b0747e394d5aec
#
_cell.length_a   1.000
_cell.length_b   1.000
_cell.length_c   1.000
_cell.angle_alpha   90.00
_cell.angle_beta   90.00
_cell.angle_gamma   90.00
#
_symmetry.space_group_name_H-M   'P 1'
#
loop_
_entity.id
_entity.type
_entity.pdbx_description
1 polymer ?
#
loop_
_entity_poly.entity_id
_entity_poly.type
_entity_poly.pdbx_seq_one_letter_code
_entity_poly.pdbx_strand_id
1 'polypeptide(L)'
;MSIRSKASRLAQLPPPILTVYLDINPGTPRNQGTPRGYIRWFKSAAKRLADQLPRSARKPFRAEVRRVAAYLQSIRPHSRGLVLFAGPPIWEAIVLQVEVADELHWGKPSLQQMAWVLDEHRLRGAVLVDGTGARFYRFWLGTVTEDPALIFSLDVSTWRKPELVGRSSPGVSKRRGVQRDILAGRIAEQRRRFLNRLPYRIADWREEADISSILLIGSSDEVTAIVDGMPAEVRTHVATLPKVLPGISASELNQKLRPILNQWEREYEIVLVDALFSSQAVHGSVLGLERSLSELQKGKVRELVTIRGLTGSVQQCINCGWVDQSNDRFCTLCGSKRQARSLRTLIPELASLQSVATEVVAGKAASKLATAGGIGAWLRRARIPSFPQINASILSRTG
;
A
#
# COMPACT_ATOMS: atom_id res chain seq x y z
N MET A 1 -8.91 -2.53 -12.85
CA MET A 1 -8.88 -3.79 -12.05
C MET A 1 -7.68 -3.70 -11.13
N SER A 2 -7.88 -3.72 -9.81
CA SER A 2 -6.80 -3.58 -8.83
C SER A 2 -5.89 -4.83 -8.82
N ILE A 3 -4.63 -4.70 -8.38
CA ILE A 3 -3.72 -5.86 -8.25
C ILE A 3 -4.25 -6.83 -7.18
N ARG A 4 -4.97 -6.36 -6.15
CA ARG A 4 -5.66 -7.23 -5.19
C ARG A 4 -6.71 -8.11 -5.86
N SER A 5 -7.54 -7.56 -6.74
CA SER A 5 -8.51 -8.36 -7.51
C SER A 5 -7.82 -9.31 -8.50
N LYS A 6 -6.67 -8.92 -9.07
CA LYS A 6 -5.81 -9.81 -9.85
C LYS A 6 -5.23 -10.95 -9.00
N ALA A 7 -4.72 -10.65 -7.81
CA ALA A 7 -4.18 -11.67 -6.90
C ALA A 7 -5.24 -12.72 -6.51
N SER A 8 -6.46 -12.28 -6.18
CA SER A 8 -7.56 -13.21 -5.90
C SER A 8 -7.90 -14.10 -7.08
N ARG A 9 -7.91 -13.56 -8.31
CA ARG A 9 -8.10 -14.33 -9.54
C ARG A 9 -6.96 -15.31 -9.78
N LEU A 10 -5.71 -14.87 -9.56
CA LEU A 10 -4.51 -15.69 -9.73
C LEU A 10 -4.47 -16.85 -8.75
N ALA A 11 -5.00 -16.68 -7.53
CA ALA A 11 -5.11 -17.76 -6.54
C ALA A 11 -5.98 -18.93 -7.00
N GLN A 12 -6.94 -18.66 -7.89
CA GLN A 12 -7.89 -19.66 -8.41
C GLN A 12 -7.42 -20.35 -9.70
N LEU A 13 -6.23 -19.99 -10.21
CA LEU A 13 -5.72 -20.60 -11.42
C LEU A 13 -5.41 -22.08 -11.24
N PRO A 14 -5.79 -22.92 -12.21
CA PRO A 14 -5.53 -24.35 -12.15
C PRO A 14 -4.02 -24.64 -12.27
N PRO A 15 -3.44 -25.45 -11.39
CA PRO A 15 -2.05 -25.87 -11.50
C PRO A 15 -1.86 -26.83 -12.67
N PRO A 16 -0.63 -26.96 -13.24
CA PRO A 16 0.60 -26.31 -12.76
C PRO A 16 0.87 -24.96 -13.38
N ILE A 17 1.29 -23.99 -12.56
CA ILE A 17 1.71 -22.64 -12.96
C ILE A 17 3.18 -22.44 -12.61
N LEU A 18 3.94 -21.86 -13.52
CA LEU A 18 5.28 -21.32 -13.27
C LEU A 18 5.12 -19.92 -12.73
N THR A 19 5.40 -19.71 -11.44
CA THR A 19 5.44 -18.39 -10.81
C THR A 19 6.88 -17.92 -10.72
N VAL A 20 7.15 -16.71 -11.17
CA VAL A 20 8.49 -16.11 -11.20
C VAL A 20 8.42 -14.71 -10.60
N TYR A 21 9.25 -14.43 -9.59
CA TYR A 21 9.54 -13.10 -9.09
C TYR A 21 10.98 -12.76 -9.43
N LEU A 22 11.25 -11.57 -9.94
CA LEU A 22 12.58 -11.14 -10.33
C LEU A 22 12.82 -9.68 -9.96
N ASP A 23 13.94 -9.41 -9.30
CA ASP A 23 14.52 -8.07 -9.25
C ASP A 23 15.13 -7.76 -10.63
N ILE A 24 14.42 -6.91 -11.39
CA ILE A 24 14.84 -6.45 -12.71
C ILE A 24 15.36 -5.02 -12.69
N ASN A 25 15.56 -4.43 -11.49
CA ASN A 25 15.99 -3.05 -11.29
C ASN A 25 17.30 -2.78 -12.07
N PRO A 26 17.30 -1.86 -13.05
CA PRO A 26 18.51 -1.52 -13.80
C PRO A 26 19.58 -0.84 -12.93
N GLY A 27 19.19 -0.26 -11.78
CA GLY A 27 20.11 0.29 -10.79
C GLY A 27 20.90 -0.77 -9.99
N THR A 28 20.42 -2.02 -9.98
CA THR A 28 21.11 -3.12 -9.29
C THR A 28 22.36 -3.54 -10.09
N PRO A 29 23.57 -3.53 -9.52
CA PRO A 29 24.83 -3.80 -10.27
C PRO A 29 24.81 -5.11 -11.06
N ARG A 30 24.21 -6.19 -10.50
CA ARG A 30 24.10 -7.49 -11.18
C ARG A 30 23.30 -7.42 -12.50
N ASN A 31 22.38 -6.44 -12.64
CA ASN A 31 21.48 -6.30 -13.78
C ASN A 31 22.04 -5.42 -14.90
N GLN A 32 23.24 -4.83 -14.71
CA GLN A 32 23.88 -3.96 -15.68
C GLN A 32 24.72 -4.73 -16.73
N GLY A 33 25.07 -6.01 -16.44
CA GLY A 33 25.89 -6.84 -17.34
C GLY A 33 25.12 -7.51 -18.49
N THR A 34 25.84 -8.12 -19.43
CA THR A 34 25.30 -8.91 -20.54
C THR A 34 25.77 -10.37 -20.40
N PRO A 35 24.88 -11.37 -20.26
CA PRO A 35 23.44 -11.21 -20.04
C PRO A 35 23.14 -10.62 -18.64
N ARG A 36 22.00 -9.95 -18.52
CA ARG A 36 21.56 -9.32 -17.26
C ARG A 36 21.43 -10.33 -16.13
N GLY A 37 21.70 -9.92 -14.88
CA GLY A 37 21.76 -10.81 -13.72
C GLY A 37 20.47 -11.58 -13.47
N TYR A 38 19.29 -10.93 -13.63
CA TYR A 38 18.01 -11.61 -13.48
C TYR A 38 17.80 -12.75 -14.50
N ILE A 39 18.34 -12.62 -15.72
CA ILE A 39 18.26 -13.70 -16.75
C ILE A 39 19.16 -14.87 -16.34
N ARG A 40 20.38 -14.59 -15.87
CA ARG A 40 21.30 -15.62 -15.37
C ARG A 40 20.72 -16.36 -14.17
N TRP A 41 20.18 -15.60 -13.22
CA TRP A 41 19.53 -16.17 -12.05
C TRP A 41 18.36 -17.08 -12.43
N PHE A 42 17.44 -16.58 -13.29
CA PHE A 42 16.28 -17.37 -13.76
C PHE A 42 16.70 -18.69 -14.40
N LYS A 43 17.68 -18.68 -15.32
CA LYS A 43 18.17 -19.91 -15.97
C LYS A 43 18.76 -20.89 -14.96
N SER A 44 19.55 -20.39 -14.00
CA SER A 44 20.14 -21.22 -12.95
C SER A 44 19.08 -21.82 -12.02
N ALA A 45 18.12 -21.02 -11.57
CA ALA A 45 17.01 -21.48 -10.72
C ALA A 45 16.12 -22.50 -11.44
N ALA A 46 15.81 -22.26 -12.71
CA ALA A 46 15.03 -23.18 -13.52
C ALA A 46 15.72 -24.54 -13.72
N LYS A 47 17.04 -24.55 -13.90
CA LYS A 47 17.83 -25.80 -13.97
C LYS A 47 17.73 -26.58 -12.65
N ARG A 48 18.01 -25.93 -11.52
CA ARG A 48 17.92 -26.58 -10.20
C ARG A 48 16.53 -27.14 -9.91
N LEU A 49 15.48 -26.38 -10.23
CA LEU A 49 14.10 -26.83 -10.02
C LEU A 49 13.75 -28.00 -10.94
N ALA A 50 14.18 -28.00 -12.21
CA ALA A 50 13.95 -29.10 -13.14
C ALA A 50 14.53 -30.43 -12.65
N ASP A 51 15.69 -30.41 -11.97
CA ASP A 51 16.33 -31.58 -11.42
C ASP A 51 15.54 -32.23 -10.26
N GLN A 52 14.81 -31.37 -9.51
CA GLN A 52 13.97 -31.81 -8.37
C GLN A 52 12.57 -32.30 -8.80
N LEU A 53 12.12 -31.96 -10.02
CA LEU A 53 10.79 -32.33 -10.48
C LEU A 53 10.69 -33.79 -10.93
N PRO A 54 9.53 -34.44 -10.70
CA PRO A 54 9.25 -35.76 -11.25
C PRO A 54 9.28 -35.72 -12.79
N ARG A 55 9.65 -36.84 -13.41
CA ARG A 55 9.82 -36.95 -14.89
C ARG A 55 8.60 -36.44 -15.68
N SER A 56 7.39 -36.72 -15.20
CA SER A 56 6.13 -36.28 -15.82
C SER A 56 5.96 -34.76 -15.86
N ALA A 57 6.45 -34.04 -14.87
CA ALA A 57 6.33 -32.57 -14.76
C ALA A 57 7.41 -31.81 -15.55
N ARG A 58 8.52 -32.48 -15.92
CA ARG A 58 9.67 -31.80 -16.55
C ARG A 58 9.37 -31.25 -17.95
N LYS A 59 8.57 -31.96 -18.76
CA LYS A 59 8.25 -31.50 -20.12
C LYS A 59 7.40 -30.23 -20.12
N PRO A 60 6.25 -30.15 -19.43
CA PRO A 60 5.46 -28.91 -19.34
C PRO A 60 6.24 -27.78 -18.67
N PHE A 61 6.97 -28.04 -17.59
CA PHE A 61 7.82 -27.06 -16.95
C PHE A 61 8.84 -26.42 -17.91
N ARG A 62 9.58 -27.24 -18.67
CA ARG A 62 10.56 -26.75 -19.66
C ARG A 62 9.93 -25.89 -20.76
N ALA A 63 8.69 -26.18 -21.15
CA ALA A 63 7.96 -25.38 -22.13
C ALA A 63 7.73 -23.94 -21.60
N GLU A 64 7.22 -23.81 -20.37
CA GLU A 64 7.00 -22.51 -19.75
C GLU A 64 8.30 -21.77 -19.44
N VAL A 65 9.36 -22.48 -19.03
CA VAL A 65 10.69 -21.88 -18.84
C VAL A 65 11.22 -21.27 -20.14
N ARG A 66 11.06 -21.94 -21.29
CA ARG A 66 11.46 -21.36 -22.59
C ARG A 66 10.65 -20.12 -22.94
N ARG A 67 9.33 -20.14 -22.70
CA ARG A 67 8.44 -19.01 -22.96
C ARG A 67 8.82 -17.80 -22.09
N VAL A 68 9.05 -18.01 -20.79
CA VAL A 68 9.52 -16.96 -19.87
C VAL A 68 10.92 -16.45 -20.26
N ALA A 69 11.85 -17.34 -20.60
CA ALA A 69 13.21 -16.95 -21.01
C ALA A 69 13.20 -16.05 -22.26
N ALA A 70 12.36 -16.36 -23.25
CA ALA A 70 12.18 -15.52 -24.44
C ALA A 70 11.65 -14.14 -24.10
N TYR A 71 10.64 -14.07 -23.23
CA TYR A 71 10.10 -12.81 -22.75
C TYR A 71 11.15 -11.99 -22.00
N LEU A 72 11.91 -12.58 -21.09
CA LEU A 72 12.95 -11.87 -20.32
C LEU A 72 14.07 -11.31 -21.20
N GLN A 73 14.32 -11.93 -22.38
CA GLN A 73 15.28 -11.42 -23.37
C GLN A 73 14.71 -10.24 -24.17
N SER A 74 13.41 -10.18 -24.40
CA SER A 74 12.74 -9.15 -25.19
C SER A 74 12.49 -7.85 -24.41
N ILE A 75 12.39 -7.92 -23.09
CA ILE A 75 12.07 -6.73 -22.28
C ILE A 75 13.27 -5.82 -22.06
N ARG A 76 12.98 -4.51 -22.01
CA ARG A 76 13.91 -3.47 -21.55
C ARG A 76 13.33 -2.90 -20.25
N PRO A 77 13.76 -3.38 -19.05
CA PRO A 77 13.14 -2.97 -17.82
C PRO A 77 13.43 -1.51 -17.50
N HIS A 78 12.36 -0.77 -17.19
CA HIS A 78 12.38 0.56 -16.59
C HIS A 78 11.77 0.52 -15.16
N SER A 79 11.63 -0.67 -14.61
CA SER A 79 10.96 -0.98 -13.34
C SER A 79 11.91 -1.75 -12.43
N ARG A 80 11.51 -1.91 -11.17
CA ARG A 80 12.34 -2.58 -10.16
C ARG A 80 12.03 -4.06 -10.01
N GLY A 81 10.75 -4.44 -10.12
CA GLY A 81 10.29 -5.81 -9.94
C GLY A 81 9.46 -6.30 -11.12
N LEU A 82 9.49 -7.61 -11.32
CA LEU A 82 8.66 -8.32 -12.28
C LEU A 82 8.09 -9.56 -11.63
N VAL A 83 6.79 -9.76 -11.81
CA VAL A 83 6.10 -11.00 -11.41
C VAL A 83 5.46 -11.62 -12.64
N LEU A 84 5.69 -12.90 -12.85
CA LEU A 84 5.15 -13.65 -13.98
C LEU A 84 4.41 -14.90 -13.48
N PHE A 85 3.23 -15.12 -14.05
CA PHE A 85 2.47 -16.36 -13.91
C PHE A 85 2.30 -16.97 -15.31
N ALA A 86 2.92 -18.10 -15.55
CA ALA A 86 2.93 -18.75 -16.85
C ALA A 86 2.45 -20.20 -16.75
N GLY A 87 1.48 -20.57 -17.57
CA GLY A 87 0.92 -21.90 -17.71
C GLY A 87 -0.13 -21.92 -18.83
N PRO A 88 -0.40 -23.07 -19.49
CA PRO A 88 -1.37 -23.10 -20.58
C PRO A 88 -2.82 -22.92 -20.07
N PRO A 89 -3.63 -21.98 -20.56
CA PRO A 89 -3.35 -20.91 -21.51
C PRO A 89 -2.87 -19.58 -20.87
N ILE A 90 -2.49 -19.60 -19.62
CA ILE A 90 -2.29 -18.42 -18.76
C ILE A 90 -0.94 -17.75 -19.06
N TRP A 91 -0.99 -16.44 -19.16
CA TRP A 91 0.17 -15.56 -19.18
C TRP A 91 -0.18 -14.23 -18.53
N GLU A 92 0.36 -13.99 -17.36
CA GLU A 92 0.19 -12.71 -16.69
C GLU A 92 1.56 -12.17 -16.29
N ALA A 93 1.91 -10.96 -16.78
CA ALA A 93 3.12 -10.25 -16.41
C ALA A 93 2.75 -8.98 -15.65
N ILE A 94 3.24 -8.85 -14.43
CA ILE A 94 2.98 -7.71 -13.55
C ILE A 94 4.30 -7.00 -13.29
N VAL A 95 4.40 -5.77 -13.78
CA VAL A 95 5.56 -4.91 -13.59
C VAL A 95 5.36 -4.05 -12.36
N LEU A 96 6.38 -4.00 -11.48
CA LEU A 96 6.33 -3.30 -10.21
C LEU A 96 7.44 -2.25 -10.12
N GLN A 97 7.13 -1.07 -9.58
CA GLN A 97 8.13 -0.04 -9.28
C GLN A 97 8.77 -0.22 -7.89
N VAL A 98 8.51 -1.36 -7.27
CA VAL A 98 9.08 -1.79 -5.99
C VAL A 98 9.92 -3.05 -6.18
N GLU A 99 10.85 -3.27 -5.27
CA GLU A 99 11.75 -4.43 -5.33
C GLU A 99 11.03 -5.69 -4.86
N VAL A 100 11.35 -6.80 -5.52
CA VAL A 100 10.92 -8.14 -5.12
C VAL A 100 12.16 -9.05 -5.01
N ALA A 101 12.10 -10.05 -4.15
CA ALA A 101 13.15 -11.05 -4.10
C ALA A 101 13.01 -12.03 -5.27
N ASP A 102 14.15 -12.50 -5.81
CA ASP A 102 14.12 -13.50 -6.86
C ASP A 102 13.57 -14.83 -6.34
N GLU A 103 12.50 -15.32 -6.95
CA GLU A 103 11.83 -16.56 -6.57
C GLU A 103 11.28 -17.29 -7.79
N LEU A 104 11.37 -18.62 -7.78
CA LEU A 104 10.83 -19.50 -8.83
C LEU A 104 10.05 -20.64 -8.19
N HIS A 105 8.81 -20.81 -8.60
CA HIS A 105 7.93 -21.86 -8.10
C HIS A 105 7.20 -22.55 -9.25
N TRP A 106 6.98 -23.87 -9.14
CA TRP A 106 6.18 -24.66 -10.07
C TRP A 106 5.10 -25.44 -9.33
N GLY A 107 3.86 -25.26 -9.70
CA GLY A 107 2.71 -25.93 -9.07
C GLY A 107 1.52 -24.99 -8.91
N LYS A 108 0.97 -24.89 -7.69
CA LYS A 108 -0.02 -23.85 -7.40
C LYS A 108 0.63 -22.47 -7.50
N PRO A 109 -0.10 -21.42 -7.94
CA PRO A 109 0.45 -20.07 -7.97
C PRO A 109 1.03 -19.67 -6.61
N SER A 110 2.28 -19.22 -6.57
CA SER A 110 2.92 -18.70 -5.37
C SER A 110 2.59 -17.21 -5.22
N LEU A 111 1.63 -16.87 -4.36
CA LEU A 111 1.18 -15.50 -4.15
C LEU A 111 1.75 -14.87 -2.87
N GLN A 112 2.55 -15.60 -2.10
CA GLN A 112 3.02 -15.16 -0.80
C GLN A 112 3.83 -13.86 -0.90
N GLN A 113 4.78 -13.81 -1.84
CA GLN A 113 5.58 -12.61 -2.02
C GLN A 113 4.74 -11.43 -2.53
N MET A 114 3.73 -11.70 -3.37
CA MET A 114 2.77 -10.68 -3.79
C MET A 114 1.96 -10.15 -2.61
N ALA A 115 1.49 -11.02 -1.71
CA ALA A 115 0.79 -10.61 -0.50
C ALA A 115 1.65 -9.68 0.37
N TRP A 116 2.92 -10.07 0.62
CA TRP A 116 3.86 -9.22 1.35
C TRP A 116 4.10 -7.86 0.69
N VAL A 117 4.24 -7.81 -0.63
CA VAL A 117 4.41 -6.56 -1.38
C VAL A 117 3.17 -5.68 -1.30
N LEU A 118 1.97 -6.28 -1.37
CA LEU A 118 0.71 -5.53 -1.29
C LEU A 118 0.44 -4.99 0.13
N ASP A 119 0.84 -5.73 1.15
CA ASP A 119 0.70 -5.33 2.55
C ASP A 119 1.72 -4.25 2.94
N GLU A 120 2.97 -4.35 2.44
CA GLU A 120 4.02 -3.35 2.67
C GLU A 120 3.77 -2.04 1.92
N HIS A 121 3.08 -2.10 0.78
CA HIS A 121 2.81 -0.93 -0.07
C HIS A 121 1.31 -0.68 -0.21
N ARG A 122 0.69 -0.27 0.89
CA ARG A 122 -0.73 0.13 0.89
C ARG A 122 -0.97 1.33 -0.01
N LEU A 123 -2.17 1.38 -0.60
CA LEU A 123 -2.59 2.50 -1.43
C LEU A 123 -2.75 3.76 -0.57
N ARG A 124 -2.06 4.83 -0.95
CA ARG A 124 -2.12 6.14 -0.30
C ARG A 124 -2.65 7.19 -1.23
N GLY A 125 -3.34 8.17 -0.65
CA GLY A 125 -3.83 9.34 -1.36
C GLY A 125 -3.02 10.59 -1.07
N ALA A 126 -2.98 11.51 -2.02
CA ALA A 126 -2.67 12.92 -1.76
C ALA A 126 -3.74 13.80 -2.40
N VAL A 127 -4.17 14.81 -1.68
CA VAL A 127 -5.11 15.82 -2.17
C VAL A 127 -4.42 17.17 -2.12
N LEU A 128 -4.23 17.77 -3.31
CA LEU A 128 -3.66 19.08 -3.46
C LEU A 128 -4.78 20.09 -3.60
N VAL A 129 -4.84 21.06 -2.69
CA VAL A 129 -5.82 22.15 -2.69
C VAL A 129 -5.09 23.43 -3.03
N ASP A 130 -5.56 24.13 -4.08
CA ASP A 130 -5.05 25.44 -4.48
C ASP A 130 -6.20 26.35 -4.99
N GLY A 131 -5.86 27.55 -5.45
CA GLY A 131 -6.85 28.52 -5.95
C GLY A 131 -7.75 27.99 -7.08
N THR A 132 -7.34 26.95 -7.80
CA THR A 132 -8.06 26.36 -8.94
C THR A 132 -8.97 25.21 -8.55
N GLY A 133 -8.78 24.61 -7.37
CA GLY A 133 -9.61 23.49 -6.92
C GLY A 133 -8.88 22.50 -6.03
N ALA A 134 -9.25 21.24 -6.18
CA ALA A 134 -8.61 20.11 -5.52
C ALA A 134 -8.27 19.02 -6.54
N ARG A 135 -7.02 18.58 -6.51
CA ARG A 135 -6.51 17.48 -7.34
C ARG A 135 -6.22 16.27 -6.48
N PHE A 136 -6.60 15.09 -6.97
CA PHE A 136 -6.54 13.82 -6.25
C PHE A 136 -5.50 12.92 -6.88
N TYR A 137 -4.58 12.37 -6.08
CA TYR A 137 -3.51 11.51 -6.54
C TYR A 137 -3.44 10.23 -5.71
N ARG A 138 -3.35 9.09 -6.38
CA ARG A 138 -3.12 7.79 -5.75
C ARG A 138 -1.66 7.38 -5.91
N PHE A 139 -1.02 7.02 -4.79
CA PHE A 139 0.34 6.52 -4.73
C PHE A 139 0.30 5.04 -4.39
N TRP A 140 0.74 4.21 -5.31
CA TRP A 140 0.73 2.79 -5.11
C TRP A 140 1.85 2.08 -5.86
N LEU A 141 2.55 1.14 -5.16
CA LEU A 141 3.65 0.34 -5.72
C LEU A 141 4.69 1.18 -6.49
N GLY A 142 4.97 2.38 -6.00
CA GLY A 142 5.93 3.32 -6.59
C GLY A 142 5.42 4.11 -7.79
N THR A 143 4.14 3.95 -8.16
CA THR A 143 3.48 4.74 -9.22
C THR A 143 2.57 5.80 -8.64
N VAL A 144 2.32 6.85 -9.42
CA VAL A 144 1.32 7.89 -9.14
C VAL A 144 0.28 7.89 -10.25
N THR A 145 -0.98 7.94 -9.86
CA THR A 145 -2.11 8.09 -10.78
C THR A 145 -2.93 9.30 -10.34
N GLU A 146 -3.25 10.19 -11.25
CA GLU A 146 -4.15 11.30 -11.00
C GLU A 146 -5.59 10.86 -11.28
N ASP A 147 -6.47 11.16 -10.33
CA ASP A 147 -7.92 10.95 -10.45
C ASP A 147 -8.61 12.26 -10.85
N PRO A 148 -9.90 12.23 -11.24
CA PRO A 148 -10.62 13.43 -11.63
C PRO A 148 -10.55 14.53 -10.58
N ALA A 149 -10.10 15.71 -10.97
CA ALA A 149 -9.99 16.88 -10.11
C ALA A 149 -11.37 17.48 -9.82
N LEU A 150 -11.50 18.15 -8.67
CA LEU A 150 -12.63 18.99 -8.34
C LEU A 150 -12.26 20.45 -8.62
N ILE A 151 -12.77 20.99 -9.73
CA ILE A 151 -12.43 22.33 -10.18
C ILE A 151 -13.30 23.35 -9.43
N PHE A 152 -12.66 24.38 -8.90
CA PHE A 152 -13.37 25.55 -8.37
C PHE A 152 -13.66 26.52 -9.52
N SER A 153 -14.93 26.79 -9.77
CA SER A 153 -15.37 27.80 -10.72
C SER A 153 -16.23 28.82 -10.02
N LEU A 154 -15.99 30.11 -10.30
CA LEU A 154 -16.85 31.16 -9.82
C LEU A 154 -18.18 31.15 -10.59
N ASP A 155 -19.27 30.96 -9.86
CA ASP A 155 -20.61 31.13 -10.41
C ASP A 155 -20.99 32.61 -10.35
N VAL A 156 -20.96 33.27 -11.50
CA VAL A 156 -21.36 34.66 -11.70
C VAL A 156 -22.76 34.82 -12.25
N SER A 157 -23.51 33.73 -12.42
CA SER A 157 -24.84 33.72 -13.04
C SER A 157 -25.87 34.57 -12.30
N THR A 158 -25.73 34.66 -10.98
CA THR A 158 -26.58 35.48 -10.10
C THR A 158 -26.12 36.91 -9.96
N TRP A 159 -24.99 37.28 -10.58
CA TRP A 159 -24.43 38.63 -10.45
C TRP A 159 -25.07 39.58 -11.45
N ARG A 160 -25.58 40.75 -10.99
CA ARG A 160 -26.16 41.76 -11.86
C ARG A 160 -25.07 42.47 -12.66
N LYS A 161 -25.29 42.69 -13.97
CA LYS A 161 -24.36 43.39 -14.89
C LYS A 161 -23.80 44.72 -14.38
N PRO A 162 -24.53 45.57 -13.61
CA PRO A 162 -23.96 46.80 -13.08
C PRO A 162 -22.87 46.60 -12.02
N GLU A 163 -22.75 45.39 -11.44
CA GLU A 163 -21.73 45.07 -10.43
C GLU A 163 -20.40 44.68 -11.11
N LEU A 164 -20.44 44.34 -12.40
CA LEU A 164 -19.28 43.95 -13.22
C LEU A 164 -18.69 45.09 -14.04
N VAL A 165 -19.47 46.15 -14.31
CA VAL A 165 -19.04 47.29 -15.15
C VAL A 165 -19.01 48.55 -14.30
N GLY A 166 -17.84 48.87 -13.76
CA GLY A 166 -17.61 50.16 -13.08
C GLY A 166 -17.68 51.33 -14.08
N ARG A 167 -18.85 52.01 -14.16
CA ARG A 167 -18.93 53.30 -14.87
C ARG A 167 -18.05 54.32 -14.15
N SER A 168 -17.07 54.85 -14.88
CA SER A 168 -16.24 55.95 -14.47
C SER A 168 -17.08 57.25 -14.36
N SER A 169 -17.44 57.67 -13.15
CA SER A 169 -17.92 59.02 -12.88
C SER A 169 -16.97 59.69 -11.92
N PRO A 170 -16.59 60.96 -12.18
CA PRO A 170 -15.72 61.71 -11.28
C PRO A 170 -16.42 61.92 -9.91
N GLY A 171 -15.75 61.54 -8.81
CA GLY A 171 -16.26 61.70 -7.44
C GLY A 171 -16.53 60.44 -6.64
N VAL A 172 -16.22 59.21 -7.14
CA VAL A 172 -16.66 57.92 -6.59
C VAL A 172 -15.52 57.07 -6.00
N SER A 173 -14.47 57.66 -5.42
CA SER A 173 -13.38 56.85 -4.81
C SER A 173 -13.84 55.98 -3.62
N LYS A 174 -14.78 56.47 -2.80
CA LYS A 174 -15.35 55.67 -1.67
C LYS A 174 -16.24 54.50 -2.11
N ARG A 175 -16.98 54.58 -3.25
CA ARG A 175 -17.83 53.50 -3.73
C ARG A 175 -17.02 52.34 -4.39
N ARG A 176 -15.82 52.61 -4.89
CA ARG A 176 -14.95 51.57 -5.46
C ARG A 176 -14.39 50.62 -4.41
N GLY A 177 -14.09 51.10 -3.20
CA GLY A 177 -13.69 50.26 -2.07
C GLY A 177 -14.80 49.28 -1.68
N VAL A 178 -16.01 49.80 -1.45
CA VAL A 178 -17.17 49.00 -1.04
C VAL A 178 -17.54 47.91 -2.10
N GLN A 179 -17.44 48.23 -3.40
CA GLN A 179 -17.73 47.23 -4.46
C GLN A 179 -16.66 46.15 -4.55
N ARG A 180 -15.37 46.46 -4.34
CA ARG A 180 -14.29 45.49 -4.25
C ARG A 180 -14.46 44.57 -3.04
N ASP A 181 -14.85 45.11 -1.89
CA ASP A 181 -15.08 44.36 -0.67
C ASP A 181 -16.27 43.40 -0.81
N ILE A 182 -17.37 43.81 -1.48
CA ILE A 182 -18.52 42.98 -1.76
C ILE A 182 -18.14 41.83 -2.72
N LEU A 183 -17.36 42.12 -3.77
CA LEU A 183 -16.89 41.13 -4.72
C LEU A 183 -15.97 40.11 -4.04
N ALA A 184 -14.99 40.62 -3.26
CA ALA A 184 -14.08 39.76 -2.50
C ALA A 184 -14.84 38.86 -1.51
N GLY A 185 -15.86 39.39 -0.82
CA GLY A 185 -16.71 38.64 0.08
C GLY A 185 -17.51 37.55 -0.60
N ARG A 186 -18.04 37.78 -1.80
CA ARG A 186 -18.77 36.77 -2.59
C ARG A 186 -17.84 35.64 -3.09
N ILE A 187 -16.64 35.99 -3.55
CA ILE A 187 -15.62 35.03 -3.95
C ILE A 187 -15.23 34.18 -2.75
N ALA A 188 -14.97 34.81 -1.60
CA ALA A 188 -14.63 34.10 -0.37
C ALA A 188 -15.75 33.15 0.09
N GLU A 189 -17.01 33.59 -0.01
CA GLU A 189 -18.16 32.74 0.35
C GLU A 189 -18.31 31.52 -0.61
N GLN A 190 -18.17 31.72 -1.92
CA GLN A 190 -18.18 30.62 -2.88
C GLN A 190 -17.02 29.64 -2.64
N ARG A 191 -15.83 30.20 -2.33
CA ARG A 191 -14.65 29.40 -1.95
C ARG A 191 -14.89 28.59 -0.69
N ARG A 192 -15.48 29.19 0.33
CA ARG A 192 -15.86 28.52 1.58
C ARG A 192 -16.83 27.37 1.32
N ARG A 193 -17.86 27.58 0.50
CA ARG A 193 -18.80 26.52 0.11
C ARG A 193 -18.13 25.37 -0.65
N PHE A 194 -17.16 25.68 -1.50
CA PHE A 194 -16.35 24.67 -2.17
C PHE A 194 -15.52 23.87 -1.17
N LEU A 195 -14.81 24.53 -0.26
CA LEU A 195 -14.00 23.88 0.77
C LEU A 195 -14.84 23.00 1.69
N ASN A 196 -16.06 23.42 2.05
CA ASN A 196 -16.98 22.65 2.89
C ASN A 196 -17.49 21.36 2.24
N ARG A 197 -17.39 21.20 0.91
CA ARG A 197 -17.73 19.96 0.19
C ARG A 197 -16.57 18.97 0.15
N LEU A 198 -15.33 19.44 0.24
CA LEU A 198 -14.14 18.60 0.12
C LEU A 198 -14.05 17.48 1.17
N PRO A 199 -14.38 17.71 2.46
CA PRO A 199 -14.34 16.67 3.48
C PRO A 199 -15.12 15.41 3.08
N TYR A 200 -16.34 15.60 2.58
CA TYR A 200 -17.21 14.49 2.13
C TYR A 200 -16.66 13.82 0.87
N ARG A 201 -16.24 14.62 -0.11
CA ARG A 201 -15.64 14.07 -1.34
C ARG A 201 -14.36 13.29 -1.08
N ILE A 202 -13.54 13.73 -0.14
CA ILE A 202 -12.33 13.02 0.29
C ILE A 202 -12.69 11.72 1.01
N ALA A 203 -13.75 11.73 1.84
CA ALA A 203 -14.24 10.53 2.51
C ALA A 203 -14.72 9.48 1.51
N ASP A 204 -15.59 9.88 0.57
CA ASP A 204 -16.10 9.01 -0.50
C ASP A 204 -14.96 8.43 -1.33
N TRP A 205 -14.03 9.28 -1.78
CA TRP A 205 -12.86 8.87 -2.56
C TRP A 205 -11.97 7.88 -1.83
N ARG A 206 -11.77 8.08 -0.52
CA ARG A 206 -11.02 7.15 0.32
C ARG A 206 -11.65 5.77 0.34
N GLU A 207 -12.97 5.71 0.51
CA GLU A 207 -13.73 4.46 0.57
C GLU A 207 -13.80 3.77 -0.79
N GLU A 208 -14.18 4.50 -1.86
CA GLU A 208 -14.28 3.99 -3.24
C GLU A 208 -12.96 3.36 -3.73
N ALA A 209 -11.82 3.97 -3.38
CA ALA A 209 -10.50 3.53 -3.84
C ALA A 209 -9.74 2.67 -2.84
N ASP A 210 -10.30 2.37 -1.66
CA ASP A 210 -9.64 1.61 -0.56
C ASP A 210 -8.29 2.24 -0.15
N ILE A 211 -8.29 3.57 0.04
CA ILE A 211 -7.09 4.34 0.40
C ILE A 211 -6.83 4.23 1.90
N SER A 212 -5.64 3.76 2.28
CA SER A 212 -5.27 3.55 3.68
C SER A 212 -5.02 4.86 4.43
N SER A 213 -4.37 5.83 3.79
CA SER A 213 -4.03 7.11 4.38
C SER A 213 -3.96 8.22 3.33
N ILE A 214 -4.24 9.46 3.72
CA ILE A 214 -4.32 10.62 2.83
C ILE A 214 -3.40 11.73 3.34
N LEU A 215 -2.61 12.31 2.44
CA LEU A 215 -1.87 13.54 2.66
C LEU A 215 -2.63 14.71 2.05
N LEU A 216 -3.12 15.62 2.89
CA LEU A 216 -3.81 16.83 2.47
C LEU A 216 -2.81 17.99 2.38
N ILE A 217 -2.68 18.59 1.20
CA ILE A 217 -1.67 19.58 0.85
C ILE A 217 -2.38 20.87 0.39
N GLY A 218 -2.03 22.01 0.99
CA GLY A 218 -2.63 23.31 0.65
C GLY A 218 -2.14 24.40 1.59
N SER A 219 -2.75 25.56 1.55
CA SER A 219 -2.48 26.61 2.56
C SER A 219 -2.94 26.15 3.95
N SER A 220 -2.31 26.67 5.00
CA SER A 220 -2.62 26.29 6.38
C SER A 220 -4.11 26.42 6.72
N ASP A 221 -4.72 27.53 6.31
CA ASP A 221 -6.12 27.82 6.61
C ASP A 221 -7.09 26.88 5.89
N GLU A 222 -6.82 26.59 4.59
CA GLU A 222 -7.64 25.67 3.79
C GLU A 222 -7.56 24.25 4.33
N VAL A 223 -6.34 23.79 4.62
CA VAL A 223 -6.10 22.44 5.15
C VAL A 223 -6.80 22.25 6.50
N THR A 224 -6.69 23.25 7.41
CA THR A 224 -7.35 23.22 8.71
C THR A 224 -8.87 23.19 8.55
N ALA A 225 -9.44 24.07 7.73
CA ALA A 225 -10.89 24.12 7.49
C ALA A 225 -11.44 22.79 6.92
N ILE A 226 -10.69 22.16 6.02
CA ILE A 226 -11.09 20.86 5.43
C ILE A 226 -11.04 19.75 6.49
N VAL A 227 -9.95 19.66 7.29
CA VAL A 227 -9.81 18.65 8.34
C VAL A 227 -10.88 18.77 9.42
N ASP A 228 -11.19 20.01 9.83
CA ASP A 228 -12.22 20.28 10.84
C ASP A 228 -13.62 19.82 10.37
N GLY A 229 -13.89 19.93 9.07
CA GLY A 229 -15.13 19.44 8.45
C GLY A 229 -15.19 17.94 8.21
N MET A 230 -14.11 17.20 8.43
CA MET A 230 -14.08 15.74 8.16
C MET A 230 -14.75 14.92 9.25
N PRO A 231 -15.43 13.80 8.89
CA PRO A 231 -15.85 12.80 9.87
C PRO A 231 -14.67 12.30 10.71
N ALA A 232 -14.89 12.05 12.00
CA ALA A 232 -13.84 11.64 12.94
C ALA A 232 -13.05 10.41 12.47
N GLU A 233 -13.75 9.45 11.85
CA GLU A 233 -13.15 8.22 11.32
C GLU A 233 -12.19 8.49 10.15
N VAL A 234 -12.53 9.42 9.27
CA VAL A 234 -11.67 9.81 8.14
C VAL A 234 -10.47 10.61 8.62
N ARG A 235 -10.69 11.51 9.57
CA ARG A 235 -9.64 12.39 10.13
C ARG A 235 -8.45 11.61 10.70
N THR A 236 -8.68 10.43 11.27
CA THR A 236 -7.62 9.56 11.81
C THR A 236 -6.67 9.02 10.75
N HIS A 237 -7.05 9.09 9.47
CA HIS A 237 -6.26 8.63 8.33
C HIS A 237 -5.69 9.77 7.49
N VAL A 238 -5.85 11.02 7.94
CA VAL A 238 -5.41 12.21 7.19
C VAL A 238 -4.28 12.91 7.93
N ALA A 239 -3.17 13.09 7.25
CA ALA A 239 -2.12 14.02 7.67
C ALA A 239 -2.12 15.25 6.78
N THR A 240 -1.59 16.35 7.30
CA THR A 240 -1.59 17.65 6.63
C THR A 240 -0.18 18.10 6.27
N LEU A 241 -0.04 18.71 5.11
CA LEU A 241 1.18 19.37 4.66
C LEU A 241 0.83 20.80 4.26
N PRO A 242 1.05 21.80 5.16
CA PRO A 242 0.72 23.19 4.88
C PRO A 242 1.71 23.80 3.89
N LYS A 243 1.59 23.43 2.61
CA LYS A 243 2.43 23.89 1.50
C LYS A 243 1.61 23.98 0.23
N VAL A 244 1.71 25.12 -0.46
CA VAL A 244 1.06 25.28 -1.78
C VAL A 244 2.01 24.79 -2.86
N LEU A 245 1.51 23.90 -3.74
CA LEU A 245 2.26 23.34 -4.87
C LEU A 245 1.52 23.58 -6.20
N PRO A 246 1.50 24.84 -6.69
CA PRO A 246 0.77 25.17 -7.91
C PRO A 246 1.46 24.55 -9.14
N GLY A 247 0.64 24.07 -10.09
CA GLY A 247 1.14 23.67 -11.42
C GLY A 247 2.06 22.44 -11.43
N ILE A 248 2.21 21.72 -10.32
CA ILE A 248 3.09 20.55 -10.23
C ILE A 248 2.55 19.38 -11.05
N SER A 249 3.41 18.75 -11.84
CA SER A 249 3.08 17.52 -12.57
C SER A 249 3.03 16.29 -11.64
N ALA A 250 2.31 15.23 -12.04
CA ALA A 250 2.24 13.99 -11.27
C ALA A 250 3.64 13.36 -11.04
N SER A 251 4.54 13.47 -12.01
CA SER A 251 5.92 12.96 -11.90
C SER A 251 6.73 13.71 -10.84
N GLU A 252 6.70 15.04 -10.89
CA GLU A 252 7.39 15.90 -9.90
C GLU A 252 6.78 15.72 -8.50
N LEU A 253 5.45 15.58 -8.43
CA LEU A 253 4.75 15.29 -7.19
C LEU A 253 5.21 13.97 -6.59
N ASN A 254 5.34 12.91 -7.40
CA ASN A 254 5.86 11.63 -6.96
C ASN A 254 7.27 11.77 -6.39
N GLN A 255 8.14 12.49 -7.09
CA GLN A 255 9.51 12.69 -6.67
C GLN A 255 9.59 13.42 -5.32
N LYS A 256 8.76 14.45 -5.11
CA LYS A 256 8.71 15.25 -3.88
C LYS A 256 8.03 14.53 -2.72
N LEU A 257 6.90 13.87 -2.97
CA LEU A 257 6.10 13.27 -1.89
C LEU A 257 6.56 11.86 -1.49
N ARG A 258 7.20 11.12 -2.37
CA ARG A 258 7.67 9.75 -2.08
C ARG A 258 8.54 9.66 -0.82
N PRO A 259 9.58 10.49 -0.60
CA PRO A 259 10.35 10.44 0.64
C PRO A 259 9.50 10.79 1.86
N ILE A 260 8.60 11.77 1.76
CA ILE A 260 7.69 12.18 2.84
C ILE A 260 6.75 11.02 3.22
N LEU A 261 6.09 10.41 2.25
CA LEU A 261 5.19 9.28 2.46
C LEU A 261 5.90 8.07 3.06
N ASN A 262 7.12 7.77 2.61
CA ASN A 262 7.92 6.68 3.15
C ASN A 262 8.33 6.94 4.60
N GLN A 263 8.76 8.17 4.92
CA GLN A 263 9.12 8.52 6.29
C GLN A 263 7.90 8.50 7.21
N TRP A 264 6.76 9.03 6.76
CA TRP A 264 5.51 9.01 7.50
C TRP A 264 5.04 7.58 7.82
N GLU A 265 5.23 6.64 6.89
CA GLU A 265 4.99 5.22 7.13
C GLU A 265 5.90 4.66 8.22
N ARG A 266 7.21 4.95 8.14
CA ARG A 266 8.15 4.48 9.18
C ARG A 266 7.81 5.03 10.56
N GLU A 267 7.31 6.26 10.66
CA GLU A 267 6.84 6.85 11.91
C GLU A 267 5.56 6.16 12.41
N TYR A 268 4.61 5.89 11.51
CA TYR A 268 3.41 5.14 11.86
C TYR A 268 3.73 3.74 12.38
N GLU A 269 4.62 3.01 11.72
CA GLU A 269 5.04 1.67 12.15
C GLU A 269 5.65 1.68 13.55
N ILE A 270 6.43 2.72 13.90
CA ILE A 270 6.98 2.86 15.26
C ILE A 270 5.83 3.03 16.26
N VAL A 271 4.90 3.95 16.00
CA VAL A 271 3.73 4.19 16.86
C VAL A 271 2.89 2.93 16.99
N LEU A 272 2.68 2.22 15.88
CA LEU A 272 1.90 0.98 15.85
C LEU A 272 2.54 -0.11 16.73
N VAL A 273 3.85 -0.33 16.60
CA VAL A 273 4.57 -1.35 17.37
C VAL A 273 4.66 -0.94 18.84
N ASP A 274 4.91 0.33 19.16
CA ASP A 274 4.94 0.82 20.54
C ASP A 274 3.59 0.60 21.24
N ALA A 275 2.51 0.92 20.56
CA ALA A 275 1.17 0.71 21.05
C ALA A 275 0.83 -0.80 21.17
N LEU A 276 1.31 -1.64 20.25
CA LEU A 276 1.13 -3.09 20.29
C LEU A 276 1.74 -3.68 21.56
N PHE A 277 2.95 -3.25 21.93
CA PHE A 277 3.60 -3.66 23.17
C PHE A 277 2.85 -3.18 24.42
N SER A 278 2.41 -1.93 24.43
CA SER A 278 1.69 -1.33 25.57
C SER A 278 0.31 -1.95 25.79
N SER A 279 -0.37 -2.36 24.71
CA SER A 279 -1.74 -2.90 24.76
C SER A 279 -1.82 -4.35 25.29
N GLN A 280 -0.69 -5.04 25.49
CA GLN A 280 -0.68 -6.39 26.09
C GLN A 280 -1.29 -6.40 27.50
N ALA A 281 -0.99 -5.38 28.30
CA ALA A 281 -1.45 -5.27 29.68
C ALA A 281 -2.99 -5.23 29.80
N VAL A 282 -3.67 -4.72 28.78
CA VAL A 282 -5.15 -4.61 28.71
C VAL A 282 -5.79 -5.64 27.78
N HIS A 283 -5.06 -6.72 27.46
CA HIS A 283 -5.52 -7.77 26.55
C HIS A 283 -5.99 -7.28 25.17
N GLY A 284 -5.46 -6.13 24.73
CA GLY A 284 -5.77 -5.56 23.40
C GLY A 284 -4.90 -6.15 22.28
N SER A 285 -3.76 -6.74 22.64
CA SER A 285 -2.81 -7.31 21.68
C SER A 285 -2.13 -8.55 22.24
N VAL A 286 -1.50 -9.31 21.34
CA VAL A 286 -0.60 -10.42 21.69
C VAL A 286 0.70 -10.28 20.92
N LEU A 287 1.80 -10.73 21.53
CA LEU A 287 3.14 -10.75 20.92
C LEU A 287 3.68 -12.17 20.90
N GLY A 288 4.55 -12.41 19.92
CA GLY A 288 5.21 -13.69 19.71
C GLY A 288 4.40 -14.65 18.83
N LEU A 289 5.12 -15.59 18.22
CA LEU A 289 4.59 -16.46 17.18
C LEU A 289 3.46 -17.37 17.70
N GLU A 290 3.67 -18.04 18.81
CA GLU A 290 2.70 -19.01 19.33
C GLU A 290 1.36 -18.36 19.67
N ARG A 291 1.38 -17.25 20.42
CA ARG A 291 0.16 -16.53 20.81
C ARG A 291 -0.54 -15.93 19.60
N SER A 292 0.21 -15.32 18.68
CA SER A 292 -0.35 -14.71 17.47
C SER A 292 -1.02 -15.76 16.57
N LEU A 293 -0.39 -16.91 16.35
CA LEU A 293 -0.99 -18.02 15.59
C LEU A 293 -2.22 -18.59 16.27
N SER A 294 -2.18 -18.79 17.60
CA SER A 294 -3.31 -19.30 18.34
C SER A 294 -4.54 -18.39 18.23
N GLU A 295 -4.36 -17.07 18.48
CA GLU A 295 -5.48 -16.12 18.41
C GLU A 295 -5.95 -15.88 16.98
N LEU A 296 -5.05 -15.95 15.98
CA LEU A 296 -5.41 -15.89 14.55
C LEU A 296 -6.33 -17.06 14.15
N GLN A 297 -5.95 -18.29 14.51
CA GLN A 297 -6.74 -19.49 14.20
C GLN A 297 -8.08 -19.53 14.93
N LYS A 298 -8.19 -18.87 16.10
CA LYS A 298 -9.45 -18.69 16.84
C LYS A 298 -10.34 -17.57 16.28
N GLY A 299 -9.91 -16.87 15.21
CA GLY A 299 -10.66 -15.78 14.61
C GLY A 299 -10.75 -14.50 15.45
N LYS A 300 -9.88 -14.33 16.46
CA LYS A 300 -9.90 -13.20 17.38
C LYS A 300 -9.03 -12.02 16.94
N VAL A 301 -8.21 -12.20 15.89
CA VAL A 301 -7.31 -11.18 15.38
C VAL A 301 -8.05 -10.23 14.46
N ARG A 302 -7.80 -8.94 14.64
CA ARG A 302 -8.23 -7.84 13.76
C ARG A 302 -7.17 -7.52 12.72
N GLU A 303 -5.91 -7.41 13.15
CA GLU A 303 -4.76 -7.08 12.32
C GLU A 303 -3.52 -7.79 12.82
N LEU A 304 -2.74 -8.35 11.91
CA LEU A 304 -1.48 -9.01 12.19
C LEU A 304 -0.33 -8.04 11.88
N VAL A 305 0.63 -7.92 12.79
CA VAL A 305 1.83 -7.09 12.59
C VAL A 305 3.05 -8.00 12.52
N THR A 306 3.87 -7.89 11.48
CA THR A 306 5.00 -8.79 11.27
C THR A 306 6.19 -8.09 10.63
N ILE A 307 7.39 -8.65 10.81
CA ILE A 307 8.59 -8.20 10.11
C ILE A 307 8.67 -8.85 8.72
N ARG A 308 9.22 -8.13 7.73
CA ARG A 308 9.43 -8.64 6.35
C ARG A 308 10.27 -9.93 6.31
N GLY A 309 11.22 -10.05 7.18
CA GLY A 309 12.17 -11.17 7.25
C GLY A 309 11.74 -12.32 8.15
N LEU A 310 10.44 -12.46 8.48
CA LEU A 310 9.99 -13.55 9.34
C LEU A 310 10.29 -14.90 8.69
N THR A 311 11.16 -15.67 9.35
CA THR A 311 11.61 -16.99 8.91
C THR A 311 11.32 -18.04 9.97
N GLY A 312 11.39 -19.30 9.58
CA GLY A 312 11.13 -20.43 10.46
C GLY A 312 10.08 -21.36 9.92
N SER A 313 9.83 -22.44 10.66
CA SER A 313 8.81 -23.42 10.35
C SER A 313 7.98 -23.75 11.57
N VAL A 314 6.75 -24.15 11.35
CA VAL A 314 5.79 -24.62 12.34
C VAL A 314 5.17 -25.93 11.88
N GLN A 315 4.52 -26.62 12.79
CA GLN A 315 3.84 -27.87 12.48
C GLN A 315 2.36 -27.62 12.19
N GLN A 316 1.90 -28.03 11.00
CA GLN A 316 0.49 -27.96 10.62
C GLN A 316 -0.11 -29.36 10.60
N CYS A 317 -1.26 -29.54 11.24
CA CYS A 317 -2.02 -30.77 11.18
C CYS A 317 -2.59 -30.99 9.76
N ILE A 318 -2.40 -32.17 9.19
CA ILE A 318 -2.90 -32.51 7.84
C ILE A 318 -4.41 -32.67 7.78
N ASN A 319 -5.07 -32.93 8.92
CA ASN A 319 -6.51 -33.17 9.00
C ASN A 319 -7.28 -31.89 9.42
N CYS A 320 -7.02 -31.33 10.61
CA CYS A 320 -7.77 -30.17 11.10
C CYS A 320 -7.15 -28.81 10.76
N GLY A 321 -5.97 -28.79 10.15
CA GLY A 321 -5.29 -27.56 9.75
C GLY A 321 -4.62 -26.79 10.89
N TRP A 322 -4.79 -27.20 12.15
CA TRP A 322 -4.23 -26.50 13.32
C TRP A 322 -2.72 -26.38 13.23
N VAL A 323 -2.22 -25.20 13.58
CA VAL A 323 -0.81 -24.85 13.50
C VAL A 323 -0.31 -24.42 14.87
N ASP A 324 0.84 -24.94 15.27
CA ASP A 324 1.57 -24.52 16.46
C ASP A 324 3.08 -24.78 16.34
N GLN A 325 3.84 -24.35 17.35
CA GLN A 325 5.31 -24.53 17.41
C GLN A 325 5.74 -25.86 18.03
N SER A 326 4.80 -26.70 18.47
CA SER A 326 5.15 -28.01 19.07
C SER A 326 5.86 -28.90 18.06
N ASN A 327 6.85 -29.63 18.50
CA ASN A 327 7.57 -30.62 17.71
C ASN A 327 6.87 -32.00 17.73
N ASP A 328 5.68 -32.11 18.33
CA ASP A 328 4.97 -33.38 18.41
C ASP A 328 4.58 -33.88 17.02
N ARG A 329 4.72 -35.16 16.80
CA ARG A 329 4.36 -35.83 15.53
C ARG A 329 2.87 -35.83 15.25
N PHE A 330 2.07 -35.75 16.31
CA PHE A 330 0.61 -35.85 16.26
C PHE A 330 -0.05 -34.57 16.78
N CYS A 331 -1.17 -34.23 16.20
CA CYS A 331 -1.94 -33.06 16.57
C CYS A 331 -2.60 -33.25 17.93
N THR A 332 -2.44 -32.28 18.83
CA THR A 332 -3.05 -32.30 20.16
C THR A 332 -4.57 -32.20 20.14
N LEU A 333 -5.15 -31.64 19.04
CA LEU A 333 -6.60 -31.47 18.91
C LEU A 333 -7.32 -32.69 18.32
N CYS A 334 -6.71 -33.37 17.33
CA CYS A 334 -7.40 -34.45 16.60
C CYS A 334 -6.57 -35.73 16.41
N GLY A 335 -5.38 -35.84 16.99
CA GLY A 335 -4.53 -37.01 16.92
C GLY A 335 -3.90 -37.34 15.55
N SER A 336 -4.17 -36.54 14.51
CA SER A 336 -3.65 -36.78 13.16
C SER A 336 -2.20 -36.33 13.00
N LYS A 337 -1.53 -36.86 11.96
CA LYS A 337 -0.15 -36.50 11.63
C LYS A 337 -0.01 -35.01 11.29
N ARG A 338 1.19 -34.51 11.51
CA ARG A 338 1.57 -33.10 11.27
C ARG A 338 2.66 -33.04 10.21
N GLN A 339 2.76 -31.89 9.56
CA GLN A 339 3.80 -31.59 8.58
C GLN A 339 4.41 -30.22 8.84
N ALA A 340 5.69 -30.08 8.60
CA ALA A 340 6.38 -28.80 8.70
C ALA A 340 5.94 -27.85 7.58
N ARG A 341 5.61 -26.61 7.95
CA ARG A 341 5.25 -25.54 6.99
C ARG A 341 6.10 -24.31 7.28
N SER A 342 6.58 -23.65 6.24
CA SER A 342 7.29 -22.38 6.36
C SER A 342 6.34 -21.27 6.80
N LEU A 343 6.75 -20.48 7.79
CA LEU A 343 6.00 -19.30 8.24
C LEU A 343 5.75 -18.30 7.11
N ARG A 344 6.74 -18.13 6.22
CA ARG A 344 6.65 -17.23 5.08
C ARG A 344 5.46 -17.55 4.16
N THR A 345 5.11 -18.83 4.01
CA THR A 345 3.96 -19.24 3.20
C THR A 345 2.67 -19.31 3.99
N LEU A 346 2.77 -19.74 5.24
CA LEU A 346 1.62 -20.06 6.06
C LEU A 346 0.90 -18.81 6.61
N ILE A 347 1.64 -17.77 7.03
CA ILE A 347 1.06 -16.57 7.62
C ILE A 347 0.13 -15.84 6.65
N PRO A 348 0.52 -15.52 5.40
CA PRO A 348 -0.39 -14.91 4.43
C PRO A 348 -1.61 -15.81 4.12
N GLU A 349 -1.44 -17.13 4.10
CA GLU A 349 -2.53 -18.08 3.88
C GLU A 349 -3.55 -18.03 5.02
N LEU A 350 -3.10 -18.09 6.27
CA LEU A 350 -3.98 -18.01 7.45
C LEU A 350 -4.64 -16.65 7.58
N ALA A 351 -3.92 -15.56 7.33
CA ALA A 351 -4.47 -14.21 7.36
C ALA A 351 -5.58 -14.03 6.32
N SER A 352 -5.34 -14.53 5.10
CA SER A 352 -6.34 -14.51 4.02
C SER A 352 -7.59 -15.33 4.36
N LEU A 353 -7.43 -16.55 4.90
CA LEU A 353 -8.55 -17.41 5.31
C LEU A 353 -9.43 -16.76 6.38
N GLN A 354 -8.86 -15.96 7.25
CA GLN A 354 -9.57 -15.28 8.35
C GLN A 354 -9.96 -13.83 7.98
N SER A 355 -9.70 -13.38 6.75
CA SER A 355 -9.90 -12.00 6.29
C SER A 355 -9.24 -10.97 7.23
N VAL A 356 -8.03 -11.28 7.71
CA VAL A 356 -7.25 -10.45 8.62
C VAL A 356 -6.27 -9.62 7.80
N ALA A 357 -6.23 -8.30 8.07
CA ALA A 357 -5.21 -7.41 7.51
C ALA A 357 -3.84 -7.74 8.11
N THR A 358 -2.79 -7.61 7.29
CA THR A 358 -1.41 -7.79 7.74
C THR A 358 -0.65 -6.48 7.54
N GLU A 359 0.08 -6.04 8.54
CA GLU A 359 0.99 -4.90 8.48
C GLU A 359 2.43 -5.39 8.54
N VAL A 360 3.21 -5.06 7.53
CA VAL A 360 4.63 -5.45 7.45
C VAL A 360 5.50 -4.28 7.86
N VAL A 361 6.11 -4.38 9.04
CA VAL A 361 6.94 -3.29 9.58
C VAL A 361 8.42 -3.44 9.22
N ALA A 362 9.12 -2.31 9.10
CA ALA A 362 10.53 -2.25 8.74
C ALA A 362 11.34 -1.34 9.69
N GLY A 363 12.66 -1.26 9.48
CA GLY A 363 13.56 -0.37 10.22
C GLY A 363 13.47 -0.56 11.74
N LYS A 364 13.33 0.54 12.48
CA LYS A 364 13.31 0.55 13.96
C LYS A 364 12.11 -0.24 14.53
N ALA A 365 10.95 -0.14 13.90
CA ALA A 365 9.76 -0.89 14.30
C ALA A 365 9.97 -2.41 14.18
N ALA A 366 10.55 -2.85 13.06
CA ALA A 366 10.91 -4.25 12.86
C ALA A 366 11.95 -4.74 13.88
N SER A 367 12.97 -3.94 14.17
CA SER A 367 13.99 -4.27 15.18
C SER A 367 13.37 -4.47 16.57
N LYS A 368 12.42 -3.59 16.95
CA LYS A 368 11.67 -3.72 18.21
C LYS A 368 10.78 -4.96 18.20
N LEU A 369 10.01 -5.19 17.14
CA LEU A 369 9.13 -6.35 17.05
C LEU A 369 9.91 -7.67 17.04
N ALA A 370 11.11 -7.68 16.46
CA ALA A 370 12.00 -8.85 16.47
C ALA A 370 12.36 -9.32 17.88
N THR A 371 12.46 -8.43 18.89
CA THR A 371 12.68 -8.80 20.29
C THR A 371 11.58 -9.66 20.88
N ALA A 372 10.39 -9.60 20.30
CA ALA A 372 9.21 -10.40 20.67
C ALA A 372 8.91 -11.53 19.65
N GLY A 373 9.89 -11.94 18.85
CA GLY A 373 9.73 -13.01 17.87
C GLY A 373 9.25 -12.56 16.49
N GLY A 374 9.28 -11.27 16.18
CA GLY A 374 9.03 -10.71 14.85
C GLY A 374 7.57 -10.70 14.39
N ILE A 375 6.64 -11.02 15.27
CA ILE A 375 5.20 -11.06 14.97
C ILE A 375 4.36 -10.72 16.21
N GLY A 376 3.26 -10.03 15.99
CA GLY A 376 2.24 -9.74 17.00
C GLY A 376 0.88 -9.53 16.33
N ALA A 377 -0.17 -9.42 17.12
CA ALA A 377 -1.52 -9.26 16.61
C ALA A 377 -2.36 -8.32 17.47
N TRP A 378 -3.12 -7.46 16.83
CA TRP A 378 -4.20 -6.69 17.43
C TRP A 378 -5.46 -7.54 17.50
N LEU A 379 -6.07 -7.61 18.67
CA LEU A 379 -7.31 -8.35 18.87
C LEU A 379 -8.53 -7.50 18.42
N ARG A 380 -9.64 -8.15 18.06
CA ARG A 380 -10.80 -7.47 17.44
C ARG A 380 -11.39 -6.31 18.27
N ARG A 381 -11.24 -6.33 19.60
CA ARG A 381 -11.74 -5.30 20.50
C ARG A 381 -10.75 -4.15 20.74
N ALA A 382 -9.52 -4.26 20.25
CA ALA A 382 -8.50 -3.26 20.47
C ALA A 382 -8.68 -2.03 19.55
N ARG A 383 -8.24 -0.88 20.06
CA ARG A 383 -8.07 0.32 19.23
C ARG A 383 -6.66 0.33 18.65
N ILE A 384 -6.57 0.26 17.33
CA ILE A 384 -5.32 0.43 16.60
C ILE A 384 -5.02 1.92 16.55
N PRO A 385 -3.77 2.36 16.78
CA PRO A 385 -3.42 3.77 16.71
C PRO A 385 -3.66 4.33 15.31
N SER A 386 -4.05 5.60 15.25
CA SER A 386 -4.17 6.34 14.00
C SER A 386 -2.80 6.76 13.46
N PHE A 387 -2.74 7.12 12.19
CA PHE A 387 -1.54 7.70 11.59
C PHE A 387 -1.15 8.99 12.33
N PRO A 388 0.15 9.17 12.68
CA PRO A 388 0.63 10.40 13.29
C PRO A 388 0.51 11.57 12.32
N GLN A 389 0.35 12.77 12.84
CA GLN A 389 0.47 13.99 12.02
C GLN A 389 1.91 14.13 11.53
N ILE A 390 2.09 14.65 10.32
CA ILE A 390 3.43 14.86 9.74
C ILE A 390 4.13 16.00 10.50
N ASN A 391 5.23 15.66 11.16
CA ASN A 391 6.02 16.64 11.91
C ASN A 391 6.82 17.56 10.98
N ALA A 392 7.03 18.82 11.39
CA ALA A 392 7.82 19.80 10.65
C ALA A 392 9.25 19.33 10.33
N SER A 393 9.82 18.41 11.13
CA SER A 393 11.13 17.80 10.88
C SER A 393 11.20 16.93 9.61
N ILE A 394 10.06 16.41 9.12
CA ILE A 394 9.98 15.68 7.86
C ILE A 394 10.11 16.66 6.68
N LEU A 395 9.54 17.88 6.84
CA LEU A 395 9.50 18.89 5.81
C LEU A 395 10.85 19.57 5.57
N SER A 396 11.67 19.70 6.61
CA SER A 396 12.97 20.38 6.53
C SER A 396 14.07 19.55 5.84
N ARG A 397 13.88 18.23 5.67
CA ARG A 397 14.86 17.33 5.02
C ARG A 397 14.65 17.13 3.52
N THR A 398 13.58 17.69 2.96
CA THR A 398 13.17 17.54 1.54
C THR A 398 13.18 18.83 0.74
N GLY A 399 13.75 19.92 1.33
CA GLY A 399 13.96 21.22 0.68
C GLY A 399 15.24 21.30 -0.11
#